data_67f28a579944b55acee019d104037703
#
_entry.id   67f28a579944b55acee019d104037703
#
_cell.length_a   1.000
_cell.length_b   1.000
_cell.length_c   1.000
_cell.angle_alpha   90.00
_cell.angle_beta   90.00
_cell.angle_gamma   90.00
#
_symmetry.space_group_name_H-M   'P 1'
#
loop_
_entity.id
_entity.type
_entity.pdbx_description
1 polymer ?
#
loop_
_entity_poly.entity_id
_entity_poly.type
_entity_poly.pdbx_seq_one_letter_code
_entity_poly.pdbx_strand_id
1 'polypeptide(L)'
;GWTGEKGFELYSDGDNFSGEELWNYLLEAGKEEKLIASDIASMHIRRIEAGILDYGTDFDQRFDPFDLGLQKFIDFDKSDFIGKEALVKKGNSPMRIRGIRCPSEKPVVDDELQSVDGKVIGSVTAGAWSPFLETGIAIVQLNYDLESLSEGKLRTNSGIHDVKICDLPFHDKEKNIPID
;
A
#
# COMPACT_ATOMS: atom_id res chain seq x y z
N GLY A 1 -8.59 6.79 5.08
CA GLY A 1 -9.07 5.42 5.32
C GLY A 1 -8.15 4.36 4.72
N TRP A 2 -8.32 3.13 5.14
CA TRP A 2 -7.47 1.99 4.76
C TRP A 2 -7.52 1.61 3.26
N THR A 3 -8.58 1.99 2.58
CA THR A 3 -8.77 1.66 1.15
C THR A 3 -8.35 2.77 0.18
N GLY A 4 -8.02 3.97 0.69
CA GLY A 4 -7.83 5.15 -0.15
C GLY A 4 -9.11 5.67 -0.78
N GLU A 5 -10.26 5.15 -0.36
CA GLU A 5 -11.59 5.54 -0.81
C GLU A 5 -12.29 6.39 0.27
N LYS A 6 -13.36 7.08 -0.13
CA LYS A 6 -14.27 7.69 0.83
C LYS A 6 -14.96 6.60 1.63
N GLY A 7 -14.95 6.71 2.94
CA GLY A 7 -15.49 5.67 3.81
C GLY A 7 -15.89 6.20 5.17
N PHE A 8 -16.69 5.41 5.89
CA PHE A 8 -17.19 5.71 7.21
C PHE A 8 -16.96 4.52 8.13
N GLU A 9 -16.63 4.81 9.38
CA GLU A 9 -16.58 3.83 10.45
C GLU A 9 -17.75 4.13 11.40
N LEU A 10 -18.46 3.08 11.79
CA LEU A 10 -19.60 3.19 12.70
C LEU A 10 -19.21 2.60 14.05
N TYR A 11 -19.28 3.42 15.08
CA TYR A 11 -19.00 3.02 16.45
C TYR A 11 -20.29 2.95 17.22
N SER A 12 -20.59 1.79 17.83
CA SER A 12 -21.71 1.67 18.75
C SER A 12 -21.27 2.03 20.16
N ASP A 13 -22.17 2.66 20.92
CA ASP A 13 -21.97 3.01 22.32
C ASP A 13 -23.01 2.28 23.19
N GLY A 14 -22.53 1.47 24.13
CA GLY A 14 -23.34 0.84 25.16
C GLY A 14 -23.68 -0.63 24.98
N ASP A 15 -24.20 -1.20 26.08
CA ASP A 15 -24.44 -2.64 26.25
C ASP A 15 -25.74 -3.15 25.58
N ASN A 16 -26.61 -2.25 25.12
CA ASN A 16 -27.91 -2.57 24.50
C ASN A 16 -27.87 -2.53 22.95
N PHE A 17 -26.69 -2.77 22.39
CA PHE A 17 -26.47 -2.73 20.96
C PHE A 17 -26.58 -4.12 20.33
N SER A 18 -27.37 -4.23 19.26
CA SER A 18 -27.44 -5.43 18.40
C SER A 18 -26.68 -5.16 17.09
N GLY A 19 -25.51 -5.81 16.93
CA GLY A 19 -24.73 -5.73 15.70
C GLY A 19 -25.51 -6.32 14.49
N GLU A 20 -26.31 -7.34 14.71
CA GLU A 20 -27.14 -7.96 13.67
C GLU A 20 -28.24 -7.00 13.19
N GLU A 21 -28.91 -6.31 14.12
CA GLU A 21 -29.95 -5.32 13.75
C GLU A 21 -29.36 -4.16 12.97
N LEU A 22 -28.22 -3.62 13.39
CA LEU A 22 -27.54 -2.56 12.66
C LEU A 22 -27.10 -3.03 11.27
N TRP A 23 -26.52 -4.20 11.16
CA TRP A 23 -26.10 -4.79 9.90
C TRP A 23 -27.28 -4.90 8.91
N ASN A 24 -28.39 -5.49 9.35
CA ASN A 24 -29.59 -5.65 8.55
C ASN A 24 -30.20 -4.30 8.16
N TYR A 25 -30.23 -3.36 9.09
CA TYR A 25 -30.69 -1.98 8.80
C TYR A 25 -29.84 -1.30 7.73
N LEU A 26 -28.51 -1.37 7.82
CA LEU A 26 -27.61 -0.75 6.85
C LEU A 26 -27.78 -1.37 5.46
N LEU A 27 -27.87 -2.69 5.36
CA LEU A 27 -28.05 -3.39 4.08
C LEU A 27 -29.39 -3.00 3.45
N GLU A 28 -30.46 -2.88 4.25
CA GLU A 28 -31.78 -2.46 3.76
C GLU A 28 -31.77 -0.99 3.30
N ALA A 29 -31.24 -0.08 4.13
CA ALA A 29 -31.16 1.34 3.82
C ALA A 29 -30.29 1.64 2.59
N GLY A 30 -29.25 0.84 2.37
CA GLY A 30 -28.32 1.02 1.26
C GLY A 30 -28.71 0.31 -0.04
N LYS A 31 -29.87 -0.34 -0.11
CA LYS A 31 -30.29 -1.11 -1.32
C LYS A 31 -30.37 -0.26 -2.59
N GLU A 32 -30.92 0.92 -2.51
CA GLU A 32 -31.05 1.82 -3.66
C GLU A 32 -29.67 2.29 -4.14
N GLU A 33 -28.70 2.45 -3.22
CA GLU A 33 -27.31 2.80 -3.47
C GLU A 33 -26.45 1.57 -3.83
N LYS A 34 -27.07 0.38 -3.98
CA LYS A 34 -26.38 -0.86 -4.29
C LYS A 34 -25.35 -1.29 -3.26
N LEU A 35 -25.58 -0.98 -1.98
CA LEU A 35 -24.74 -1.44 -0.88
C LEU A 35 -24.68 -2.95 -0.85
N ILE A 36 -23.48 -3.49 -0.78
CA ILE A 36 -23.23 -4.93 -0.66
C ILE A 36 -22.26 -5.22 0.49
N ALA A 37 -22.41 -6.38 1.08
CA ALA A 37 -21.41 -6.89 2.02
C ALA A 37 -20.09 -7.16 1.28
N SER A 38 -18.99 -6.86 1.92
CA SER A 38 -17.65 -7.12 1.40
C SER A 38 -16.78 -7.79 2.47
N ASP A 39 -15.56 -8.14 2.10
CA ASP A 39 -14.61 -8.81 2.99
C ASP A 39 -13.28 -8.08 3.09
N ILE A 40 -12.42 -8.56 4.00
CA ILE A 40 -11.10 -7.99 4.23
C ILE A 40 -10.16 -8.20 3.03
N ALA A 41 -10.40 -9.19 2.18
CA ALA A 41 -9.57 -9.44 1.00
C ALA A 41 -9.73 -8.31 -0.03
N SER A 42 -10.95 -7.79 -0.20
CA SER A 42 -11.19 -6.62 -1.05
C SER A 42 -10.50 -5.37 -0.51
N MET A 43 -10.52 -5.15 0.80
CA MET A 43 -9.81 -4.05 1.45
C MET A 43 -8.29 -4.18 1.27
N HIS A 44 -7.75 -5.40 1.33
CA HIS A 44 -6.32 -5.65 1.10
C HIS A 44 -5.90 -5.28 -0.34
N ILE A 45 -6.69 -5.65 -1.34
CA ILE A 45 -6.44 -5.24 -2.73
C ILE A 45 -6.44 -3.73 -2.84
N ARG A 46 -7.48 -3.06 -2.32
CA ARG A 46 -7.63 -1.60 -2.40
C ARG A 46 -6.50 -0.84 -1.71
N ARG A 47 -6.03 -1.28 -0.52
CA ARG A 47 -4.90 -0.62 0.14
C ARG A 47 -3.63 -0.67 -0.70
N ILE A 48 -3.37 -1.81 -1.37
CA ILE A 48 -2.20 -1.94 -2.24
C ILE A 48 -2.34 -1.00 -3.44
N GLU A 49 -3.49 -0.99 -4.12
CA GLU A 49 -3.77 -0.07 -5.23
C GLU A 49 -3.56 1.40 -4.82
N ALA A 50 -4.02 1.78 -3.63
CA ALA A 50 -3.90 3.12 -3.06
C ALA A 50 -2.50 3.42 -2.47
N GLY A 51 -1.59 2.44 -2.44
CA GLY A 51 -0.25 2.59 -1.89
C GLY A 51 -0.23 2.88 -0.39
N ILE A 52 -1.19 2.33 0.35
CA ILE A 52 -1.27 2.47 1.81
C ILE A 52 -0.41 1.40 2.45
N LEU A 53 0.61 1.85 3.18
CA LEU A 53 1.57 0.99 3.85
C LEU A 53 1.03 0.47 5.18
N ASP A 54 1.37 -0.77 5.50
CA ASP A 54 0.98 -1.46 6.72
C ASP A 54 2.18 -1.70 7.63
N TYR A 55 2.11 -1.16 8.87
CA TYR A 55 3.16 -1.38 9.85
C TYR A 55 3.20 -2.84 10.31
N GLY A 56 4.39 -3.41 10.31
CA GLY A 56 4.61 -4.82 10.62
C GLY A 56 4.61 -5.73 9.39
N THR A 57 4.04 -5.27 8.27
CA THR A 57 4.04 -5.98 7.00
C THR A 57 4.99 -5.33 5.99
N ASP A 58 4.72 -4.08 5.62
CA ASP A 58 5.52 -3.37 4.60
C ASP A 58 6.75 -2.69 5.19
N PHE A 59 6.69 -2.30 6.46
CA PHE A 59 7.78 -1.62 7.16
C PHE A 59 7.67 -1.83 8.68
N ASP A 60 8.75 -1.51 9.39
CA ASP A 60 8.83 -1.52 10.85
C ASP A 60 9.68 -0.35 11.38
N GLN A 61 10.02 -0.38 12.68
CA GLN A 61 10.79 0.68 13.35
C GLN A 61 12.21 0.93 12.79
N ARG A 62 12.69 0.09 11.86
CA ARG A 62 13.99 0.26 11.18
C ARG A 62 13.92 1.26 10.03
N PHE A 63 12.71 1.65 9.64
CA PHE A 63 12.45 2.58 8.55
C PHE A 63 12.12 3.97 9.10
N ASP A 64 12.57 4.98 8.41
CA ASP A 64 12.14 6.35 8.65
C ASP A 64 11.23 6.86 7.51
N PRO A 65 10.67 8.07 7.65
CA PRO A 65 9.79 8.63 6.63
C PRO A 65 10.41 8.79 5.23
N PHE A 66 11.73 8.96 5.12
CA PHE A 66 12.39 9.04 3.81
C PHE A 66 12.42 7.68 3.14
N ASP A 67 12.77 6.61 3.88
CA ASP A 67 12.75 5.24 3.38
C ASP A 67 11.37 4.86 2.79
N LEU A 68 10.29 5.44 3.35
CA LEU A 68 8.90 5.17 3.01
C LEU A 68 8.31 6.13 1.95
N GLY A 69 9.06 7.16 1.52
CA GLY A 69 8.54 8.19 0.62
C GLY A 69 7.51 9.13 1.27
N LEU A 70 7.52 9.23 2.60
CA LEU A 70 6.57 10.02 3.40
C LEU A 70 7.08 11.40 3.80
N GLN A 71 8.26 11.82 3.32
CA GLN A 71 8.87 13.11 3.65
C GLN A 71 7.96 14.31 3.31
N LYS A 72 7.08 14.17 2.32
CA LYS A 72 6.11 15.21 1.94
C LYS A 72 5.09 15.55 3.03
N PHE A 73 4.96 14.70 4.05
CA PHE A 73 4.07 14.93 5.19
C PHE A 73 4.79 15.57 6.39
N ILE A 74 6.08 15.89 6.24
CA ILE A 74 6.90 16.49 7.30
C ILE A 74 7.08 17.96 6.97
N ASP A 75 6.64 18.82 7.87
CA ASP A 75 6.88 20.26 7.80
C ASP A 75 8.18 20.60 8.52
N PHE A 76 9.28 20.74 7.78
CA PHE A 76 10.59 21.10 8.30
C PHE A 76 10.70 22.59 8.67
N ASP A 77 9.80 23.45 8.22
CA ASP A 77 9.76 24.88 8.56
C ASP A 77 9.16 25.11 9.95
N LYS A 78 8.45 24.13 10.48
CA LYS A 78 7.98 24.14 11.86
C LYS A 78 9.16 24.32 12.83
N SER A 79 9.01 25.16 13.84
CA SER A 79 10.12 25.52 14.77
C SER A 79 10.74 24.28 15.43
N ASP A 80 9.91 23.35 15.93
CA ASP A 80 10.37 22.09 16.53
C ASP A 80 9.28 21.00 16.50
N PHE A 81 9.71 19.75 16.48
CA PHE A 81 8.89 18.54 16.68
C PHE A 81 9.78 17.36 17.09
N ILE A 82 9.21 16.35 17.74
CA ILE A 82 9.95 15.16 18.18
C ILE A 82 10.55 14.46 16.95
N GLY A 83 11.88 14.30 16.94
CA GLY A 83 12.63 13.67 15.86
C GLY A 83 13.14 14.59 14.75
N LYS A 84 12.83 15.91 14.77
CA LYS A 84 13.30 16.87 13.75
C LYS A 84 14.81 16.83 13.57
N GLU A 85 15.56 16.94 14.67
CA GLU A 85 17.03 16.96 14.64
C GLU A 85 17.61 15.68 14.01
N ALA A 86 17.05 14.51 14.35
CA ALA A 86 17.48 13.23 13.81
C ALA A 86 17.22 13.14 12.30
N LEU A 87 16.05 13.59 11.84
CA LEU A 87 15.68 13.59 10.41
C LEU A 87 16.55 14.57 9.61
N VAL A 88 16.78 15.78 10.14
CA VAL A 88 17.65 16.78 9.51
C VAL A 88 19.08 16.25 9.39
N LYS A 89 19.60 15.61 10.45
CA LYS A 89 20.95 15.03 10.45
C LYS A 89 21.10 13.87 9.46
N LYS A 90 20.07 13.04 9.32
CA LYS A 90 20.07 11.94 8.35
C LYS A 90 20.07 12.47 6.92
N GLY A 91 19.36 13.56 6.66
CA GLY A 91 19.16 14.11 5.33
C GLY A 91 18.28 13.19 4.46
N ASN A 92 18.13 13.53 3.19
CA ASN A 92 17.38 12.72 2.24
C ASN A 92 18.08 11.37 2.04
N SER A 93 17.41 10.30 2.43
CA SER A 93 17.77 8.94 2.03
C SER A 93 16.83 8.46 0.93
N PRO A 94 17.31 7.56 0.07
CA PRO A 94 16.51 7.01 -1.01
C PRO A 94 15.33 6.21 -0.49
N MET A 95 14.21 6.31 -1.20
CA MET A 95 13.01 5.55 -0.89
C MET A 95 13.24 4.05 -1.14
N ARG A 96 12.96 3.24 -0.12
CA ARG A 96 13.14 1.79 -0.16
C ARG A 96 11.85 1.02 -0.44
N ILE A 97 10.72 1.68 -0.36
CA ILE A 97 9.41 1.08 -0.67
C ILE A 97 8.98 1.52 -2.07
N ARG A 98 8.70 0.55 -2.93
CA ARG A 98 8.26 0.78 -4.31
C ARG A 98 7.06 -0.09 -4.66
N GLY A 99 6.43 0.22 -5.78
CA GLY A 99 5.41 -0.64 -6.39
C GLY A 99 5.99 -1.48 -7.51
N ILE A 100 5.40 -2.65 -7.75
CA ILE A 100 5.62 -3.40 -9.00
C ILE A 100 4.29 -3.77 -9.66
N ARG A 101 4.31 -3.84 -11.00
CA ARG A 101 3.23 -4.41 -11.82
C ARG A 101 3.73 -5.66 -12.51
N CYS A 102 3.00 -6.76 -12.36
CA CYS A 102 3.30 -8.06 -12.95
C CYS A 102 2.09 -8.55 -13.79
N PRO A 103 2.04 -8.28 -15.09
CA PRO A 103 0.86 -8.60 -15.91
C PRO A 103 0.53 -10.09 -16.01
N SER A 104 1.53 -10.94 -15.83
CA SER A 104 1.41 -12.40 -16.06
C SER A 104 1.17 -13.21 -14.79
N GLU A 105 1.29 -12.61 -13.59
CA GLU A 105 1.23 -13.35 -12.33
C GLU A 105 0.71 -12.47 -11.19
N LYS A 106 0.11 -13.09 -10.18
CA LYS A 106 -0.23 -12.48 -8.91
C LYS A 106 0.97 -12.57 -7.97
N PRO A 107 1.62 -11.45 -7.61
CA PRO A 107 2.69 -11.47 -6.61
C PRO A 107 2.16 -11.90 -5.24
N VAL A 108 2.99 -12.61 -4.49
CA VAL A 108 2.71 -13.00 -3.09
C VAL A 108 3.85 -12.56 -2.19
N VAL A 109 3.58 -12.49 -0.89
CA VAL A 109 4.59 -12.14 0.12
C VAL A 109 5.80 -13.08 0.00
N ASP A 110 7.00 -12.51 0.18
CA ASP A 110 8.31 -13.16 0.07
C ASP A 110 8.76 -13.54 -1.36
N ASP A 111 7.97 -13.28 -2.40
CA ASP A 111 8.49 -13.37 -3.77
C ASP A 111 9.70 -12.45 -3.93
N GLU A 112 10.76 -12.97 -4.55
CA GLU A 112 12.01 -12.22 -4.73
C GLU A 112 11.93 -11.28 -5.93
N LEU A 113 12.21 -9.99 -5.68
CA LEU A 113 12.43 -9.04 -6.76
C LEU A 113 13.90 -9.06 -7.17
N GLN A 114 14.14 -9.23 -8.46
CA GLN A 114 15.47 -9.28 -9.07
C GLN A 114 15.63 -8.15 -10.09
N SER A 115 16.85 -7.66 -10.24
CA SER A 115 17.24 -6.81 -11.37
C SER A 115 17.20 -7.61 -12.68
N VAL A 116 17.29 -6.93 -13.82
CA VAL A 116 17.27 -7.58 -15.14
C VAL A 116 18.38 -8.62 -15.32
N ASP A 117 19.53 -8.39 -14.69
CA ASP A 117 20.69 -9.31 -14.67
C ASP A 117 20.57 -10.44 -13.62
N GLY A 118 19.46 -10.52 -12.90
CA GLY A 118 19.13 -11.62 -11.98
C GLY A 118 19.64 -11.46 -10.55
N LYS A 119 20.18 -10.31 -10.16
CA LYS A 119 20.58 -10.03 -8.78
C LYS A 119 19.36 -9.73 -7.93
N VAL A 120 19.23 -10.36 -6.77
CA VAL A 120 18.16 -10.07 -5.81
C VAL A 120 18.31 -8.65 -5.27
N ILE A 121 17.29 -7.83 -5.46
CA ILE A 121 17.28 -6.41 -5.10
C ILE A 121 16.22 -6.06 -4.05
N GLY A 122 15.32 -6.99 -3.74
CA GLY A 122 14.26 -6.79 -2.76
C GLY A 122 13.30 -7.97 -2.71
N SER A 123 12.21 -7.79 -1.99
CA SER A 123 11.12 -8.77 -1.88
C SER A 123 9.76 -8.12 -1.79
N VAL A 124 8.74 -8.90 -2.09
CA VAL A 124 7.33 -8.51 -1.95
C VAL A 124 6.93 -8.52 -0.48
N THR A 125 6.37 -7.43 -0.01
CA THR A 125 5.78 -7.33 1.34
C THR A 125 4.27 -7.46 1.32
N ALA A 126 3.62 -7.01 0.23
CA ALA A 126 2.20 -7.19 0.02
C ALA A 126 1.91 -7.33 -1.47
N GLY A 127 1.14 -8.34 -1.87
CA GLY A 127 0.83 -8.61 -3.26
C GLY A 127 -0.62 -9.01 -3.49
N ALA A 128 -1.16 -8.63 -4.64
CA ALA A 128 -2.52 -8.94 -5.05
C ALA A 128 -2.67 -8.95 -6.58
N TRP A 129 -3.72 -9.58 -7.05
CA TRP A 129 -4.25 -9.30 -8.39
C TRP A 129 -5.25 -8.15 -8.25
N SER A 130 -5.04 -7.07 -8.99
CA SER A 130 -5.97 -5.95 -9.05
C SER A 130 -6.97 -6.17 -10.18
N PRO A 131 -8.26 -6.39 -9.89
CA PRO A 131 -9.28 -6.46 -10.93
C PRO A 131 -9.47 -5.14 -11.65
N PHE A 132 -9.27 -4.02 -10.94
CA PHE A 132 -9.41 -2.67 -11.49
C PHE A 132 -8.29 -2.32 -12.48
N LEU A 133 -7.05 -2.72 -12.18
CA LEU A 133 -5.88 -2.45 -13.02
C LEU A 133 -5.57 -3.59 -13.99
N GLU A 134 -6.31 -4.71 -13.88
CA GLU A 134 -6.15 -5.92 -14.68
C GLU A 134 -4.72 -6.47 -14.69
N THR A 135 -4.03 -6.39 -13.54
CA THR A 135 -2.64 -6.82 -13.40
C THR A 135 -2.32 -7.25 -11.97
N GLY A 136 -1.33 -8.10 -11.81
CA GLY A 136 -0.69 -8.30 -10.53
C GLY A 136 0.00 -7.02 -10.07
N ILE A 137 -0.18 -6.67 -8.81
CA ILE A 137 0.45 -5.52 -8.14
C ILE A 137 1.07 -5.94 -6.83
N ALA A 138 2.17 -5.31 -6.46
CA ALA A 138 2.74 -5.52 -5.13
C ALA A 138 3.46 -4.29 -4.61
N ILE A 139 3.47 -4.18 -3.29
CA ILE A 139 4.40 -3.33 -2.56
C ILE A 139 5.66 -4.16 -2.33
N VAL A 140 6.82 -3.58 -2.62
CA VAL A 140 8.11 -4.23 -2.47
C VAL A 140 9.05 -3.40 -1.62
N GLN A 141 9.84 -4.09 -0.80
CA GLN A 141 10.92 -3.51 -0.04
C GLN A 141 12.24 -3.76 -0.77
N LEU A 142 12.96 -2.68 -1.09
CA LEU A 142 14.26 -2.74 -1.74
C LEU A 142 15.38 -2.86 -0.71
N ASN A 143 16.40 -3.63 -1.03
CA ASN A 143 17.58 -3.83 -0.16
C ASN A 143 18.51 -2.62 -0.14
N TYR A 144 18.51 -1.80 -1.21
CA TYR A 144 19.32 -0.58 -1.37
C TYR A 144 18.64 0.41 -2.31
N ASP A 145 19.26 1.58 -2.42
CA ASP A 145 18.86 2.62 -3.34
C ASP A 145 18.96 2.14 -4.80
N LEU A 146 17.80 2.16 -5.45
CA LEU A 146 17.66 1.79 -6.85
C LEU A 146 16.66 2.74 -7.54
N GLU A 147 16.75 4.04 -7.24
CA GLU A 147 15.82 5.06 -7.79
C GLU A 147 15.70 5.02 -9.31
N SER A 148 16.74 4.57 -10.00
CA SER A 148 16.76 4.52 -11.48
C SER A 148 16.12 3.26 -12.07
N LEU A 149 15.72 2.27 -11.27
CA LEU A 149 15.15 1.03 -11.80
C LEU A 149 13.66 1.19 -12.12
N SER A 150 13.33 0.97 -13.38
CA SER A 150 11.96 0.92 -13.89
C SER A 150 11.49 -0.49 -14.28
N GLU A 151 12.42 -1.45 -14.38
CA GLU A 151 12.15 -2.82 -14.79
C GLU A 151 12.91 -3.82 -13.92
N GLY A 152 12.38 -5.02 -13.80
CA GLY A 152 12.98 -6.11 -13.06
C GLY A 152 12.32 -7.44 -13.36
N LYS A 153 12.64 -8.42 -12.56
CA LYS A 153 12.07 -9.77 -12.63
C LYS A 153 11.54 -10.17 -11.26
N LEU A 154 10.39 -10.77 -11.23
CA LEU A 154 9.81 -11.37 -10.03
C LEU A 154 9.97 -12.88 -10.10
N ARG A 155 10.65 -13.44 -9.11
CA ARG A 155 10.75 -14.90 -8.92
C ARG A 155 9.61 -15.34 -8.02
N THR A 156 8.71 -16.13 -8.56
CA THR A 156 7.58 -16.74 -7.86
C THR A 156 7.70 -18.27 -7.86
N ASN A 157 6.77 -18.96 -7.23
CA ASN A 157 6.68 -20.42 -7.29
C ASN A 157 6.37 -20.95 -8.70
N SER A 158 5.75 -20.13 -9.58
CA SER A 158 5.42 -20.50 -10.97
C SER A 158 6.57 -20.22 -11.95
N GLY A 159 7.58 -19.45 -11.54
CA GLY A 159 8.70 -19.10 -12.41
C GLY A 159 9.22 -17.68 -12.23
N ILE A 160 9.82 -17.16 -13.29
CA ILE A 160 10.36 -15.80 -13.36
C ILE A 160 9.50 -14.98 -14.33
N HIS A 161 9.01 -13.83 -13.86
CA HIS A 161 8.11 -12.94 -14.58
C HIS A 161 8.73 -11.56 -14.73
N ASP A 162 8.58 -10.96 -15.89
CA ASP A 162 8.99 -9.57 -16.09
C ASP A 162 8.03 -8.63 -15.36
N VAL A 163 8.59 -7.64 -14.66
CA VAL A 163 7.82 -6.64 -13.91
C VAL A 163 8.28 -5.22 -14.22
N LYS A 164 7.34 -4.28 -14.08
CA LYS A 164 7.62 -2.85 -14.07
C LYS A 164 7.68 -2.36 -12.63
N ILE A 165 8.77 -1.70 -12.27
CA ILE A 165 8.95 -1.04 -10.98
C ILE A 165 8.44 0.39 -11.11
N CYS A 166 7.62 0.84 -10.17
CA CYS A 166 6.98 2.14 -10.23
C CYS A 166 6.81 2.75 -8.84
N ASP A 167 6.48 4.04 -8.81
CA ASP A 167 6.11 4.72 -7.59
C ASP A 167 4.70 4.35 -7.15
N LEU A 168 4.46 4.43 -5.85
CA LEU A 168 3.13 4.35 -5.24
C LEU A 168 2.49 5.75 -5.17
N PRO A 169 1.17 5.82 -5.24
CA PRO A 169 0.19 4.74 -5.43
C PRO A 169 0.07 4.27 -6.88
N PHE A 170 -0.52 3.09 -7.08
CA PHE A 170 -0.85 2.59 -8.42
C PHE A 170 -2.02 3.33 -9.07
N HIS A 171 -2.93 3.85 -8.25
CA HIS A 171 -4.16 4.53 -8.61
C HIS A 171 -4.34 5.79 -7.77
N ASP A 172 -5.01 6.82 -8.32
CA ASP A 172 -5.30 8.10 -7.66
C ASP A 172 -4.04 8.72 -7.01
N LYS A 173 -3.05 9.04 -7.84
CA LYS A 173 -1.77 9.62 -7.39
C LYS A 173 -1.94 10.93 -6.61
N GLU A 174 -2.93 11.71 -6.96
CA GLU A 174 -3.23 13.00 -6.35
C GLU A 174 -4.12 12.89 -5.10
N LYS A 175 -4.58 11.66 -4.77
CA LYS A 175 -5.48 11.40 -3.63
C LYS A 175 -6.77 12.21 -3.67
N ASN A 176 -7.38 12.33 -4.84
CA ASN A 176 -8.63 13.05 -5.04
C ASN A 176 -9.86 12.27 -4.58
N ILE A 177 -9.88 10.95 -4.76
CA ILE A 177 -11.03 10.10 -4.42
C ILE A 177 -11.48 10.23 -2.96
N PRO A 178 -10.60 10.27 -1.94
CA PRO A 178 -11.03 10.41 -0.54
C PRO A 178 -11.60 11.81 -0.21
N ILE A 179 -11.36 12.81 -1.07
CA ILE A 179 -11.71 14.22 -0.84
C ILE A 179 -13.07 14.54 -1.45
N ASP A 180 -13.41 13.96 -2.59
CA ASP A 180 -14.68 14.13 -3.29
C ASP A 180 -15.82 13.33 -2.62
#